data_54ce4a1e71588114d12e8eb0259ae3ef
#
_entry.id   54ce4a1e71588114d12e8eb0259ae3ef
#
_cell.length_a   1.000
_cell.length_b   1.000
_cell.length_c   1.000
_cell.angle_alpha   90.00
_cell.angle_beta   90.00
_cell.angle_gamma   90.00
#
_symmetry.space_group_name_H-M   'P 1'
#
loop_
_entity.id
_entity.type
_entity.pdbx_description
1 polymer ?
#
loop_
_entity_poly.entity_id
_entity_poly.type
_entity_poly.pdbx_seq_one_letter_code
_entity_poly.pdbx_strand_id
1 'polypeptide(L)'
;NFINTTQVAISYPKNLYLKNGGNISLYLFTKSCIYCINFLESENEFDIRIIKVDNIIEMNLKVKKDGNVVLTIYLKDENIQLSSKDDTNEYQSYKYAEALLEIAKIYSV
;
A
#
# COMPACT_ATOMS: atom_id res chain seq x y z
N ASN A 1 -9.44 -14.57 13.81
CA ASN A 1 -8.72 -13.61 12.98
C ASN A 1 -9.69 -13.02 11.96
N PHE A 2 -9.96 -11.73 12.04
CA PHE A 2 -10.93 -11.10 11.15
C PHE A 2 -10.36 -10.81 9.76
N ILE A 3 -9.05 -10.91 9.55
CA ILE A 3 -8.44 -10.81 8.24
C ILE A 3 -8.29 -12.21 7.66
N ASN A 4 -8.97 -12.45 6.55
CA ASN A 4 -8.84 -13.74 5.88
C ASN A 4 -7.59 -13.70 5.00
N THR A 5 -6.49 -14.24 5.52
CA THR A 5 -5.19 -14.19 4.84
C THR A 5 -5.16 -14.98 3.54
N THR A 6 -6.09 -15.93 3.33
CA THR A 6 -6.14 -16.66 2.07
C THR A 6 -6.63 -15.80 0.91
N GLN A 7 -7.27 -14.66 1.21
CA GLN A 7 -7.74 -13.73 0.19
C GLN A 7 -6.76 -12.62 -0.12
N VAL A 8 -5.69 -12.48 0.66
CA VAL A 8 -4.69 -11.46 0.43
C VAL A 8 -3.85 -11.84 -0.78
N ALA A 9 -3.94 -11.03 -1.83
CA ALA A 9 -3.16 -11.26 -3.04
C ALA A 9 -1.76 -10.67 -2.93
N ILE A 10 -1.65 -9.46 -2.36
CA ILE A 10 -0.38 -8.76 -2.25
C ILE A 10 -0.32 -8.00 -0.94
N SER A 11 0.84 -8.02 -0.29
CA SER A 11 1.13 -7.20 0.88
C SER A 11 2.15 -6.13 0.48
N TYR A 12 2.04 -4.94 1.09
CA TYR A 12 2.92 -3.81 0.82
C TYR A 12 3.29 -3.14 2.14
N PRO A 13 4.51 -3.42 2.66
CA PRO A 13 4.93 -2.87 3.96
C PRO A 13 5.62 -1.52 3.78
N LYS A 14 4.82 -0.45 3.84
CA LYS A 14 5.31 0.91 3.67
C LYS A 14 6.20 1.34 4.83
N ASN A 15 7.38 1.85 4.51
CA ASN A 15 8.37 2.38 5.44
C ASN A 15 9.08 1.33 6.31
N LEU A 16 8.86 0.04 6.09
CA LEU A 16 9.46 -1.01 6.91
C LEU A 16 10.99 -0.96 6.90
N TYR A 17 11.58 -0.63 5.75
CA TYR A 17 13.03 -0.65 5.56
C TYR A 17 13.68 0.72 5.69
N LEU A 18 12.92 1.75 6.11
CA LEU A 18 13.49 3.08 6.30
C LEU A 18 14.06 3.20 7.70
N LYS A 19 15.29 3.75 7.80
CA LYS A 19 15.98 3.88 9.08
C LYS A 19 15.49 5.03 9.94
N ASN A 20 14.79 5.99 9.36
CA ASN A 20 14.47 7.25 10.03
C ASN A 20 13.14 7.24 10.78
N GLY A 21 12.66 6.09 11.14
CA GLY A 21 11.57 6.00 12.09
C GLY A 21 10.22 6.56 11.68
N GLY A 22 9.91 6.55 10.40
CA GLY A 22 8.54 6.84 9.98
C GLY A 22 7.61 5.74 10.47
N ASN A 23 6.35 6.06 10.64
CA ASN A 23 5.35 5.07 11.01
C ASN A 23 5.28 3.98 9.93
N ILE A 24 5.30 2.73 10.36
CA ILE A 24 5.19 1.60 9.46
C ILE A 24 3.71 1.32 9.22
N SER A 25 3.34 1.22 7.95
CA SER A 25 1.98 0.86 7.54
C SER A 25 2.04 -0.37 6.67
N LEU A 26 1.25 -1.37 7.00
CA LEU A 26 1.14 -2.56 6.18
C LEU A 26 -0.18 -2.51 5.41
N TYR A 27 -0.08 -2.54 4.10
CA TYR A 27 -1.26 -2.60 3.22
C TYR A 27 -1.43 -4.02 2.73
N LEU A 28 -2.64 -4.55 2.88
CA LEU A 28 -2.98 -5.88 2.37
C LEU A 28 -4.08 -5.70 1.32
N PHE A 29 -3.80 -6.13 0.11
CA PHE A 29 -4.69 -5.93 -1.04
C PHE A 29 -5.44 -7.21 -1.37
N THR A 30 -6.76 -7.12 -1.40
CA THR A 30 -7.62 -8.20 -1.87
C THR A 30 -8.52 -7.66 -2.98
N LYS A 31 -9.26 -8.51 -3.65
CA LYS A 31 -10.19 -8.04 -4.69
C LYS A 31 -11.35 -7.22 -4.13
N SER A 32 -11.74 -7.46 -2.89
CA SER A 32 -12.92 -6.81 -2.31
C SER A 32 -12.59 -5.64 -1.40
N CYS A 33 -11.40 -5.61 -0.81
CA CYS A 33 -11.04 -4.55 0.12
C CYS A 33 -9.52 -4.38 0.25
N ILE A 34 -9.15 -3.26 0.84
CA ILE A 34 -7.76 -2.95 1.19
C ILE A 34 -7.71 -2.80 2.70
N TYR A 35 -6.84 -3.56 3.36
CA TYR A 35 -6.57 -3.38 4.78
C TYR A 35 -5.37 -2.46 4.94
N CYS A 36 -5.52 -1.45 5.78
CA CYS A 36 -4.45 -0.51 6.07
C CYS A 36 -4.13 -0.62 7.57
N ILE A 37 -3.05 -1.27 7.90
CA ILE A 37 -2.66 -1.54 9.27
C ILE A 37 -1.54 -0.60 9.65
N ASN A 38 -1.82 0.35 10.56
CA ASN A 38 -0.83 1.30 11.05
C ASN A 38 -0.35 0.88 12.42
N PHE A 39 0.95 0.79 12.58
CA PHE A 39 1.55 0.47 13.86
C PHE A 39 1.91 1.77 14.59
N LEU A 40 1.23 2.02 15.71
CA LEU A 40 1.43 3.21 16.52
C LEU A 40 2.32 2.86 17.70
N GLU A 41 3.63 2.91 17.48
CA GLU A 41 4.61 2.46 18.46
C GLU A 41 4.52 3.21 19.79
N SER A 42 4.33 4.53 19.73
CA SER A 42 4.24 5.36 20.93
C SER A 42 3.03 5.01 21.80
N GLU A 43 2.00 4.45 21.23
CA GLU A 43 0.76 4.08 21.91
C GLU A 43 0.66 2.58 22.11
N ASN A 44 1.61 1.82 21.57
CA ASN A 44 1.65 0.37 21.66
C ASN A 44 0.34 -0.27 21.17
N GLU A 45 -0.15 0.22 20.04
CA GLU A 45 -1.40 -0.28 19.48
C GLU A 45 -1.34 -0.29 17.96
N PHE A 46 -2.28 -1.03 17.36
CA PHE A 46 -2.50 -1.05 15.93
C PHE A 46 -3.78 -0.32 15.60
N ASP A 47 -3.75 0.45 14.55
CA ASP A 47 -4.93 1.02 13.95
C ASP A 47 -5.18 0.27 12.65
N ILE A 48 -6.34 -0.35 12.51
CA ILE A 48 -6.67 -1.12 11.32
C ILE A 48 -7.84 -0.48 10.60
N ARG A 49 -7.60 -0.07 9.38
CA ARG A 49 -8.61 0.54 8.52
C ARG A 49 -8.96 -0.43 7.41
N ILE A 50 -10.23 -0.60 7.16
CA ILE A 50 -10.73 -1.49 6.10
C ILE A 50 -11.41 -0.62 5.06
N ILE A 51 -10.88 -0.64 3.83
CA ILE A 51 -11.40 0.16 2.73
C ILE A 51 -12.02 -0.80 1.73
N LYS A 52 -13.33 -0.69 1.54
CA LYS A 52 -14.01 -1.50 0.52
C LYS A 52 -13.67 -0.98 -0.86
N VAL A 53 -13.41 -1.87 -1.79
CA VAL A 53 -13.05 -1.50 -3.16
C VAL A 53 -14.14 -0.64 -3.81
N ASP A 54 -15.40 -0.87 -3.44
CA ASP A 54 -16.53 -0.06 -3.94
C ASP A 54 -16.42 1.42 -3.57
N ASN A 55 -15.63 1.75 -2.54
CA ASN A 55 -15.44 3.14 -2.10
C ASN A 55 -14.25 3.82 -2.81
N ILE A 56 -13.56 3.11 -3.67
CA ILE A 56 -12.47 3.67 -4.46
C ILE A 56 -13.05 4.37 -5.67
N ILE A 57 -12.74 5.66 -5.81
CA ILE A 57 -13.23 6.45 -6.93
C ILE A 57 -12.36 6.21 -8.16
N GLU A 58 -11.05 6.19 -7.96
CA GLU A 58 -10.09 6.07 -9.06
C GLU A 58 -8.76 5.58 -8.52
N MET A 59 -8.04 4.84 -9.35
CA MET A 59 -6.63 4.52 -9.11
C MET A 59 -5.81 5.07 -10.26
N ASN A 60 -4.71 5.73 -9.94
CA ASN A 60 -3.78 6.25 -10.93
C ASN A 60 -2.42 5.60 -10.72
N LEU A 61 -1.88 5.02 -11.77
CA LEU A 61 -0.55 4.42 -11.76
C LEU A 61 0.38 5.26 -12.64
N LYS A 62 1.43 5.79 -12.04
CA LYS A 62 2.43 6.58 -12.76
C LYS A 62 3.76 5.83 -12.73
N VAL A 63 4.32 5.59 -13.90
CA VAL A 63 5.63 4.96 -14.04
C VAL A 63 6.58 6.03 -14.59
N LYS A 64 7.55 6.41 -13.78
CA LYS A 64 8.49 7.48 -14.15
C LYS A 64 9.72 6.92 -14.84
N LYS A 65 10.43 7.79 -15.59
CA LYS A 65 11.63 7.39 -16.32
C LYS A 65 12.74 6.89 -15.40
N ASP A 66 12.79 7.40 -14.18
CA ASP A 66 13.81 6.98 -13.19
C ASP A 66 13.50 5.64 -12.52
N GLY A 67 12.42 4.99 -12.93
CA GLY A 67 12.01 3.71 -12.36
C GLY A 67 11.05 3.81 -11.19
N ASN A 68 10.76 5.02 -10.70
CA ASN A 68 9.80 5.17 -9.61
C ASN A 68 8.39 4.86 -10.12
N VAL A 69 7.69 4.04 -9.37
CA VAL A 69 6.28 3.72 -9.63
C VAL A 69 5.46 4.32 -8.49
N VAL A 70 4.44 5.07 -8.84
CA VAL A 70 3.56 5.72 -7.86
C VAL A 70 2.13 5.30 -8.14
N LEU A 71 1.50 4.69 -7.14
CA LEU A 71 0.08 4.32 -7.20
C LEU A 71 -0.68 5.26 -6.28
N THR A 72 -1.65 5.96 -6.82
CA THR A 72 -2.53 6.83 -6.04
C THR A 72 -3.94 6.25 -6.05
N ILE A 73 -4.49 6.07 -4.87
CA ILE A 73 -5.83 5.53 -4.67
C ILE A 73 -6.70 6.68 -4.15
N TYR A 74 -7.69 7.09 -4.94
CA TYR A 74 -8.55 8.22 -4.60
C TYR A 74 -9.83 7.73 -3.94
N LEU A 75 -10.07 8.25 -2.75
CA LEU A 75 -11.29 8.04 -1.98
C LEU A 75 -12.04 9.36 -1.92
N LYS A 76 -13.25 9.36 -1.38
CA LYS A 76 -14.11 10.55 -1.37
C LYS A 76 -13.45 11.80 -0.77
N ASP A 77 -12.82 11.64 0.39
CA ASP A 77 -12.28 12.79 1.14
C ASP A 77 -10.76 12.76 1.28
N GLU A 78 -10.10 11.79 0.68
CA GLU A 78 -8.65 11.65 0.80
C GLU A 78 -8.09 10.81 -0.33
N ASN A 79 -6.77 10.77 -0.41
CA ASN A 79 -6.11 9.81 -1.28
C ASN A 79 -4.99 9.10 -0.52
N ILE A 80 -4.64 7.92 -1.01
CA ILE A 80 -3.52 7.13 -0.50
C ILE A 80 -2.50 7.07 -1.62
N GLN A 81 -1.26 7.44 -1.33
CA GLN A 81 -0.21 7.42 -2.32
C GLN A 81 0.89 6.47 -1.88
N LEU A 82 1.21 5.53 -2.75
CA LEU A 82 2.29 4.56 -2.54
C LEU A 82 3.35 4.79 -3.60
N SER A 83 4.61 4.94 -3.17
CA SER A 83 5.72 5.28 -4.05
C SER A 83 6.87 4.32 -3.82
N SER A 84 7.32 3.65 -4.87
CA SER A 84 8.36 2.63 -4.75
C SER A 84 9.70 3.18 -4.25
N LYS A 85 10.00 4.44 -4.53
CA LYS A 85 11.25 5.04 -4.04
C LYS A 85 11.13 5.67 -2.67
N ASP A 86 9.94 6.17 -2.32
CA ASP A 86 9.74 6.88 -1.06
C ASP A 86 9.38 5.95 0.11
N ASP A 87 8.81 4.80 -0.17
CA ASP A 87 8.29 3.89 0.85
C ASP A 87 9.29 2.86 1.34
N THR A 88 10.48 2.82 0.75
CA THR A 88 11.51 1.86 1.11
C THR A 88 12.89 2.39 0.77
N ASN A 89 13.94 1.62 1.08
CA ASN A 89 15.30 1.99 0.74
C ASN A 89 15.62 1.67 -0.73
N GLU A 90 16.78 2.14 -1.22
CA GLU A 90 17.16 1.94 -2.61
C GLU A 90 17.34 0.48 -3.00
N TYR A 91 17.69 -0.38 -2.04
CA TYR A 91 17.91 -1.80 -2.31
C TYR A 91 16.62 -2.57 -2.55
N GLN A 92 15.51 -2.10 -1.99
CA GLN A 92 14.22 -2.76 -2.09
C GLN A 92 13.28 -2.07 -3.08
N SER A 93 13.65 -0.90 -3.62
CA SER A 93 12.72 -0.11 -4.42
C SER A 93 12.19 -0.84 -5.66
N TYR A 94 13.02 -1.69 -6.28
CA TYR A 94 12.57 -2.43 -7.46
C TYR A 94 11.48 -3.46 -7.11
N LYS A 95 11.58 -4.08 -5.93
CA LYS A 95 10.55 -5.03 -5.47
C LYS A 95 9.24 -4.30 -5.16
N TYR A 96 9.36 -3.10 -4.59
CA TYR A 96 8.19 -2.28 -4.31
C TYR A 96 7.53 -1.81 -5.61
N ALA A 97 8.33 -1.45 -6.62
CA ALA A 97 7.81 -1.09 -7.93
C ALA A 97 7.04 -2.25 -8.56
N GLU A 98 7.60 -3.46 -8.52
CA GLU A 98 6.93 -4.65 -9.03
C GLU A 98 5.62 -4.91 -8.28
N ALA A 99 5.64 -4.74 -6.95
CA ALA A 99 4.44 -4.94 -6.13
C ALA A 99 3.34 -3.96 -6.53
N LEU A 100 3.67 -2.69 -6.77
CA LEU A 100 2.68 -1.70 -7.17
C LEU A 100 2.09 -2.03 -8.54
N LEU A 101 2.89 -2.52 -9.47
CA LEU A 101 2.40 -2.94 -10.78
C LEU A 101 1.44 -4.14 -10.62
N GLU A 102 1.77 -5.09 -9.77
CA GLU A 102 0.90 -6.23 -9.52
C GLU A 102 -0.39 -5.85 -8.80
N ILE A 103 -0.31 -4.90 -7.86
CA ILE A 103 -1.49 -4.38 -7.18
C ILE A 103 -2.45 -3.75 -8.21
N ALA A 104 -1.92 -2.95 -9.13
CA ALA A 104 -2.73 -2.34 -10.16
C ALA A 104 -3.45 -3.38 -11.02
N LYS A 105 -2.81 -4.52 -11.28
CA LYS A 105 -3.42 -5.60 -12.06
C LYS A 105 -4.62 -6.23 -11.36
N ILE A 106 -4.61 -6.29 -10.02
CA ILE A 106 -5.72 -6.88 -9.27
C ILE A 106 -7.02 -6.14 -9.58
N TYR A 107 -6.94 -4.83 -9.75
CA TYR A 107 -8.10 -3.95 -9.89
C TYR A 107 -8.38 -3.49 -11.31
N SER A 108 -7.61 -3.96 -12.28
CA SER A 108 -7.70 -3.48 -13.66
C SER A 108 -8.53 -4.37 -14.59
N VAL A 109 -9.45 -5.10 -14.06
CA VAL A 109 -10.27 -6.02 -14.87
C VAL A 109 -11.42 -5.31 -15.56
#